data_51f535492543bb8211c5e4f1346ae7d8
#
_entry.id   51f535492543bb8211c5e4f1346ae7d8
#
_cell.length_a   1.000
_cell.length_b   1.000
_cell.length_c   1.000
_cell.angle_alpha   90.00
_cell.angle_beta   90.00
_cell.angle_gamma   90.00
#
_symmetry.space_group_name_H-M   'P 1'
#
loop_
_entity.id
_entity.type
_entity.pdbx_description
1 polymer ?
#
loop_
_entity_poly.entity_id
_entity_poly.type
_entity_poly.pdbx_seq_one_letter_code
_entity_poly.pdbx_strand_id
1 'polypeptide(L)'
;ERLYNKQHADHPDWVIYGSETSSTVQSRGIYHFPLAKPLLTDDDGQCSSLGNSTVNWGAKNQQFCAVSDLHMPFSLGQFLWSGFDYIGEPTPYQSRNSFFGQIDTAGFPKDAYYFYQSVWTDAKTNPMIHILPYWDFNPGQMIDVRVYTNAPKAALFFNDTLIGEKKLAHTQEDNIIADWSLPYKKGVLTAIAYDEAGNEIARDTKHSFGDSSSLRLSADRLEVPANGEELIFVTIDALDADGYPVDNATNRVHVTVEGEGLLAGLDNGDSTDYEPYKGDCRRLFSGKLLAIIAPTLNAGTITVTASSDGLKDAVLTLNTVACKNRCSDDLHIMTITRDPLADAVSHATDIPVRSITLSCEDPCILTASKPSAVISAVTHPANAAAQPLDWKVTNAEGVVVPYATLEQIDDTHIRILAFADGNFFVRCSVTNGRGCTVLYSMLEFKAEQIGTMNLDPYSFTVGSLYTYAEGEVANGNAHGTATGSEGTTSITYGPFDFGTFGTDT
;
A
#
# COMPACT_ATOMS: atom_id res chain seq x y z
N GLU A 1 0.60 8.32 -24.95
CA GLU A 1 1.80 9.19 -24.85
C GLU A 1 2.92 8.75 -25.80
N ARG A 2 3.21 7.46 -25.96
CA ARG A 2 4.29 6.98 -26.86
C ARG A 2 4.13 7.44 -28.31
N LEU A 3 2.91 7.76 -28.75
CA LEU A 3 2.60 8.15 -30.12
C LEU A 3 2.48 9.67 -30.31
N TYR A 4 2.44 10.49 -29.27
CA TYR A 4 2.15 11.92 -29.38
C TYR A 4 3.17 12.67 -30.27
N ASN A 5 4.46 12.45 -30.06
CA ASN A 5 5.50 13.10 -30.88
C ASN A 5 5.39 12.71 -32.34
N LYS A 6 5.10 11.43 -32.64
CA LYS A 6 4.90 10.97 -34.02
C LYS A 6 3.64 11.60 -34.63
N GLN A 7 2.52 11.59 -33.91
CA GLN A 7 1.28 12.17 -34.39
C GLN A 7 1.39 13.67 -34.64
N HIS A 8 2.09 14.39 -33.75
CA HIS A 8 2.35 15.81 -33.97
C HIS A 8 3.29 16.09 -35.16
N ALA A 9 4.29 15.25 -35.38
CA ALA A 9 5.15 15.34 -36.54
C ALA A 9 4.40 15.06 -37.85
N ASP A 10 3.52 14.08 -37.86
CA ASP A 10 2.70 13.70 -39.00
C ASP A 10 1.56 14.72 -39.24
N HIS A 11 1.04 15.35 -38.20
CA HIS A 11 -0.10 16.27 -38.21
C HIS A 11 0.14 17.48 -37.29
N PRO A 12 0.97 18.45 -37.68
CA PRO A 12 1.35 19.59 -36.82
C PRO A 12 0.20 20.55 -36.47
N ASP A 13 -0.90 20.45 -37.17
CA ASP A 13 -2.13 21.23 -36.97
C ASP A 13 -3.12 20.55 -36.00
N TRP A 14 -2.83 19.34 -35.57
CA TRP A 14 -3.71 18.63 -34.61
C TRP A 14 -3.51 19.16 -33.19
N VAL A 15 -4.64 19.29 -32.50
CA VAL A 15 -4.69 19.49 -31.08
C VAL A 15 -4.68 18.10 -30.40
N ILE A 16 -3.65 17.83 -29.62
CA ILE A 16 -3.44 16.53 -28.99
C ILE A 16 -3.67 16.66 -27.49
N TYR A 17 -4.40 15.71 -26.91
CA TYR A 17 -4.54 15.54 -25.48
C TYR A 17 -4.72 14.07 -25.12
N GLY A 18 -4.34 13.67 -23.92
CA GLY A 18 -4.54 12.33 -23.40
C GLY A 18 -5.94 12.16 -22.81
N SER A 19 -6.86 11.57 -23.55
CA SER A 19 -8.23 11.34 -23.07
C SER A 19 -8.29 10.27 -21.97
N GLU A 20 -7.30 9.37 -21.97
CA GLU A 20 -7.12 8.31 -20.98
C GLU A 20 -5.63 8.00 -20.87
N THR A 21 -5.03 8.31 -19.74
CA THR A 21 -3.59 8.15 -19.53
C THR A 21 -3.30 7.52 -18.19
N SER A 22 -2.03 7.17 -17.95
CA SER A 22 -1.53 6.52 -16.75
C SER A 22 -2.00 5.07 -16.62
N SER A 23 -3.24 4.81 -16.21
CA SER A 23 -3.76 3.46 -15.97
C SER A 23 -2.82 2.64 -15.06
N THR A 24 -2.31 3.25 -14.00
CA THR A 24 -1.48 2.61 -12.99
C THR A 24 -2.33 2.17 -11.81
N VAL A 25 -1.98 1.04 -11.20
CA VAL A 25 -2.73 0.43 -10.10
C VAL A 25 -2.00 0.58 -8.78
N GLN A 26 -2.73 0.87 -7.71
CA GLN A 26 -2.19 0.99 -6.36
C GLN A 26 -3.25 0.79 -5.29
N SER A 27 -2.81 0.30 -4.13
CA SER A 27 -3.60 0.25 -2.89
C SER A 27 -3.15 1.36 -1.94
N ARG A 28 -4.07 1.94 -1.19
CA ARG A 28 -3.73 2.94 -0.19
C ARG A 28 -2.95 2.32 0.96
N GLY A 29 -1.75 2.87 1.26
CA GLY A 29 -0.95 2.50 2.43
C GLY A 29 -0.36 1.08 2.39
N ILE A 30 -0.30 0.43 1.22
CA ILE A 30 0.33 -0.88 1.04
C ILE A 30 1.67 -0.69 0.35
N TYR A 31 2.73 -1.20 0.98
CA TYR A 31 4.10 -1.03 0.52
C TYR A 31 4.80 -2.38 0.40
N HIS A 32 5.17 -2.75 -0.81
CA HIS A 32 5.99 -3.90 -1.12
C HIS A 32 7.39 -3.43 -1.54
N PHE A 33 8.41 -3.95 -0.90
CA PHE A 33 9.80 -3.57 -1.16
C PHE A 33 10.50 -4.55 -2.12
N PRO A 34 11.41 -4.07 -2.98
CA PRO A 34 11.79 -2.67 -3.19
C PRO A 34 10.69 -1.86 -3.90
N LEU A 35 10.47 -0.63 -3.45
CA LEU A 35 9.38 0.22 -3.97
C LEU A 35 9.46 0.49 -5.48
N ALA A 36 10.66 0.45 -6.06
CA ALA A 36 10.85 0.71 -7.49
C ALA A 36 10.24 -0.37 -8.41
N LYS A 37 9.89 -1.56 -7.87
CA LYS A 37 9.33 -2.65 -8.67
C LYS A 37 7.82 -2.68 -8.54
N PRO A 38 7.09 -2.79 -9.65
CA PRO A 38 5.65 -2.98 -9.62
C PRO A 38 5.36 -4.39 -9.10
N LEU A 39 4.88 -4.49 -7.87
CA LEU A 39 4.48 -5.75 -7.27
C LEU A 39 2.97 -5.76 -7.10
N LEU A 40 2.32 -6.58 -7.90
CA LEU A 40 1.01 -7.09 -7.60
C LEU A 40 1.24 -8.42 -6.91
N THR A 41 1.05 -8.49 -5.61
CA THR A 41 1.21 -9.76 -4.89
C THR A 41 -0.09 -10.54 -4.99
N ASP A 42 -0.01 -11.79 -5.44
CA ASP A 42 -1.20 -12.63 -5.53
C ASP A 42 -1.67 -13.14 -4.17
N ASP A 43 -0.78 -13.11 -3.17
CA ASP A 43 -1.10 -13.60 -1.83
C ASP A 43 -2.14 -12.73 -1.14
N ASP A 44 -2.15 -11.41 -1.39
CA ASP A 44 -3.05 -10.47 -0.75
C ASP A 44 -3.95 -9.70 -1.73
N GLY A 45 -3.72 -9.82 -3.03
CA GLY A 45 -4.46 -9.09 -4.06
C GLY A 45 -4.20 -7.58 -4.05
N GLN A 46 -3.25 -7.09 -3.26
CA GLN A 46 -2.95 -5.67 -3.11
C GLN A 46 -1.85 -5.22 -4.08
N CYS A 47 -1.85 -3.94 -4.41
CA CYS A 47 -0.86 -3.31 -5.28
C CYS A 47 0.03 -2.37 -4.45
N SER A 48 1.32 -2.33 -4.76
CA SER A 48 2.23 -1.37 -4.12
C SER A 48 1.78 0.07 -4.34
N SER A 49 1.96 0.92 -3.33
CA SER A 49 1.56 2.34 -3.37
C SER A 49 2.34 3.22 -4.35
N LEU A 50 3.21 2.67 -5.19
CA LEU A 50 3.94 3.46 -6.18
C LEU A 50 3.17 3.76 -7.47
N GLY A 51 1.95 3.25 -7.61
CA GLY A 51 1.16 3.47 -8.82
C GLY A 51 1.83 2.93 -10.08
N ASN A 52 2.47 1.78 -9.99
CA ASN A 52 3.06 1.11 -11.15
C ASN A 52 2.02 0.22 -11.82
N SER A 53 2.12 0.08 -13.14
CA SER A 53 1.30 -0.88 -13.86
C SER A 53 2.00 -2.24 -13.95
N THR A 54 1.28 -3.30 -13.58
CA THR A 54 1.67 -4.68 -13.84
C THR A 54 1.04 -5.24 -15.11
N VAL A 55 0.21 -4.43 -15.78
CA VAL A 55 -0.48 -4.80 -17.01
C VAL A 55 0.24 -4.21 -18.22
N ASN A 56 0.32 -4.98 -19.31
CA ASN A 56 1.08 -4.59 -20.49
C ASN A 56 0.57 -3.35 -21.22
N TRP A 57 -0.69 -2.98 -21.00
CA TRP A 57 -1.35 -1.85 -21.64
C TRP A 57 -1.33 -0.56 -20.82
N GLY A 58 -0.99 -0.64 -19.53
CA GLY A 58 -0.85 0.54 -18.67
C GLY A 58 0.48 1.25 -18.86
N ALA A 59 0.62 2.41 -18.23
CA ALA A 59 1.88 3.13 -18.22
C ALA A 59 2.95 2.40 -17.37
N LYS A 60 4.22 2.65 -17.67
CA LYS A 60 5.36 2.11 -16.90
C LYS A 60 5.25 2.50 -15.42
N ASN A 61 5.00 3.77 -15.16
CA ASN A 61 4.76 4.38 -13.85
C ASN A 61 4.19 5.79 -14.02
N GLN A 62 3.85 6.44 -12.92
CA GLN A 62 3.31 7.80 -12.90
C GLN A 62 4.34 8.84 -13.35
N GLN A 63 5.61 8.67 -12.97
CA GLN A 63 6.69 9.57 -13.33
C GLN A 63 6.85 9.64 -14.85
N PHE A 64 6.81 8.47 -15.51
CA PHE A 64 6.87 8.42 -16.97
C PHE A 64 5.74 9.23 -17.63
N CYS A 65 4.51 9.09 -17.12
CA CYS A 65 3.37 9.83 -17.66
C CYS A 65 3.54 11.34 -17.47
N ALA A 66 3.90 11.78 -16.29
CA ALA A 66 4.07 13.20 -15.96
C ALA A 66 5.19 13.84 -16.78
N VAL A 67 6.36 13.19 -16.88
CA VAL A 67 7.50 13.69 -17.64
C VAL A 67 7.22 13.69 -19.15
N SER A 68 6.52 12.66 -19.65
CA SER A 68 6.12 12.62 -21.06
C SER A 68 5.25 13.81 -21.44
N ASP A 69 4.30 14.18 -20.59
CA ASP A 69 3.43 15.34 -20.83
C ASP A 69 4.21 16.66 -20.75
N LEU A 70 5.12 16.81 -19.79
CA LEU A 70 6.00 17.98 -19.67
C LEU A 70 6.86 18.24 -20.92
N HIS A 71 7.27 17.17 -21.62
CA HIS A 71 8.10 17.27 -22.81
C HIS A 71 7.30 17.45 -24.12
N MET A 72 5.98 17.60 -24.02
CA MET A 72 5.08 17.76 -25.16
C MET A 72 4.36 19.12 -25.12
N PRO A 73 5.04 20.24 -25.43
CA PRO A 73 4.46 21.58 -25.32
C PRO A 73 3.27 21.82 -26.26
N PHE A 74 3.04 20.93 -27.22
CA PHE A 74 1.89 20.90 -28.11
C PHE A 74 0.68 20.14 -27.53
N SER A 75 0.86 19.44 -26.40
CA SER A 75 -0.22 18.75 -25.70
C SER A 75 -1.06 19.74 -24.90
N LEU A 76 -2.38 19.53 -24.87
CA LEU A 76 -3.29 20.22 -23.97
C LEU A 76 -3.36 19.58 -22.57
N GLY A 77 -2.54 18.55 -22.32
CA GLY A 77 -2.50 17.82 -21.06
C GLY A 77 -3.17 16.46 -21.13
N GLN A 78 -3.47 15.89 -19.96
CA GLN A 78 -3.91 14.51 -19.84
C GLN A 78 -5.05 14.36 -18.83
N PHE A 79 -5.92 13.36 -19.09
CA PHE A 79 -6.92 12.87 -18.15
C PHE A 79 -6.48 11.51 -17.64
N LEU A 80 -6.32 11.40 -16.33
CA LEU A 80 -5.88 10.17 -15.70
C LEU A 80 -7.00 9.13 -15.69
N TRP A 81 -6.66 7.89 -15.95
CA TRP A 81 -7.49 6.74 -15.65
C TRP A 81 -6.98 6.10 -14.35
N SER A 82 -7.65 6.35 -13.16
CA SER A 82 -8.80 7.24 -13.02
C SER A 82 -8.62 8.14 -11.78
N GLY A 83 -9.57 9.06 -11.53
CA GLY A 83 -9.55 9.90 -10.33
C GLY A 83 -9.84 9.09 -9.06
N PHE A 84 -10.84 8.21 -9.11
CA PHE A 84 -11.28 7.36 -8.00
C PHE A 84 -11.21 5.89 -8.39
N ASP A 85 -10.99 5.01 -7.39
CA ASP A 85 -11.34 3.60 -7.53
C ASP A 85 -12.84 3.48 -7.74
N TYR A 86 -13.26 2.46 -8.46
CA TYR A 86 -14.68 2.27 -8.77
C TYR A 86 -15.06 0.80 -8.75
N ILE A 87 -16.33 0.55 -8.44
CA ILE A 87 -16.93 -0.79 -8.39
C ILE A 87 -17.12 -1.29 -9.84
N GLY A 88 -16.74 -2.52 -10.08
CA GLY A 88 -16.71 -3.11 -11.42
C GLY A 88 -15.32 -3.01 -12.04
N GLU A 89 -15.12 -3.62 -13.20
CA GLU A 89 -13.83 -3.72 -13.89
C GLU A 89 -12.67 -4.09 -12.96
N PRO A 90 -12.77 -5.19 -12.20
CA PRO A 90 -11.74 -5.53 -11.22
C PRO A 90 -10.37 -5.65 -11.89
N THR A 91 -9.42 -4.86 -11.44
CA THR A 91 -8.06 -4.90 -11.92
C THR A 91 -7.11 -4.76 -10.74
N PRO A 92 -6.44 -5.87 -10.35
CA PRO A 92 -6.43 -7.19 -10.99
C PRO A 92 -7.77 -7.94 -10.91
N TYR A 93 -7.94 -8.95 -11.76
CA TYR A 93 -9.21 -9.68 -11.93
C TYR A 93 -9.80 -10.28 -10.66
N GLN A 94 -8.96 -10.69 -9.72
CA GLN A 94 -9.36 -11.26 -8.43
C GLN A 94 -9.83 -10.24 -7.40
N SER A 95 -9.72 -8.94 -7.68
CA SER A 95 -10.22 -7.88 -6.79
C SER A 95 -11.72 -7.63 -7.00
N ARG A 96 -12.35 -6.90 -6.09
CA ARG A 96 -13.74 -6.46 -6.20
C ARG A 96 -13.89 -5.21 -7.05
N ASN A 97 -12.95 -4.28 -6.88
CA ASN A 97 -12.93 -2.95 -7.49
C ASN A 97 -11.70 -2.78 -8.37
N SER A 98 -11.68 -1.73 -9.18
CA SER A 98 -10.45 -1.29 -9.83
C SER A 98 -9.52 -0.60 -8.84
N PHE A 99 -8.19 -0.70 -9.08
CA PHE A 99 -7.17 -0.01 -8.29
C PHE A 99 -6.60 1.25 -8.98
N PHE A 100 -7.23 1.72 -10.06
CA PHE A 100 -6.70 2.82 -10.89
C PHE A 100 -6.82 4.20 -10.25
N GLY A 101 -7.66 4.36 -9.23
CA GLY A 101 -7.92 5.64 -8.60
C GLY A 101 -6.69 6.25 -7.94
N GLN A 102 -6.58 7.57 -8.02
CA GLN A 102 -5.69 8.36 -7.18
C GLN A 102 -6.24 8.50 -5.76
N ILE A 103 -7.54 8.29 -5.62
CA ILE A 103 -8.34 8.28 -4.40
C ILE A 103 -9.07 6.93 -4.36
N ASP A 104 -9.17 6.32 -3.17
CA ASP A 104 -9.89 5.05 -3.01
C ASP A 104 -11.43 5.24 -3.01
N THR A 105 -12.19 4.15 -2.94
CA THR A 105 -13.67 4.21 -2.94
C THR A 105 -14.24 4.93 -1.72
N ALA A 106 -13.51 4.94 -0.59
CA ALA A 106 -13.90 5.66 0.63
C ALA A 106 -13.55 7.16 0.59
N GLY A 107 -12.94 7.65 -0.50
CA GLY A 107 -12.56 9.05 -0.64
C GLY A 107 -11.21 9.41 -0.02
N PHE A 108 -10.42 8.44 0.43
CA PHE A 108 -9.09 8.69 0.99
C PHE A 108 -8.03 8.76 -0.10
N PRO A 109 -7.16 9.79 -0.11
CA PRO A 109 -6.10 9.91 -1.09
C PRO A 109 -5.05 8.80 -0.92
N LYS A 110 -4.57 8.29 -2.05
CA LYS A 110 -3.41 7.40 -2.13
C LYS A 110 -2.12 8.21 -2.35
N ASP A 111 -0.95 7.57 -2.30
CA ASP A 111 0.31 8.30 -2.54
C ASP A 111 0.38 8.93 -3.93
N ALA A 112 -0.23 8.31 -4.93
CA ALA A 112 -0.31 8.86 -6.28
C ALA A 112 -1.07 10.19 -6.36
N TYR A 113 -2.07 10.42 -5.50
CA TYR A 113 -2.72 11.74 -5.40
C TYR A 113 -1.69 12.82 -5.06
N TYR A 114 -0.84 12.57 -4.09
CA TYR A 114 0.22 13.51 -3.68
C TYR A 114 1.32 13.65 -4.74
N PHE A 115 1.60 12.56 -5.49
CA PHE A 115 2.48 12.66 -6.64
C PHE A 115 1.95 13.65 -7.67
N TYR A 116 0.70 13.51 -8.12
CA TYR A 116 0.11 14.43 -9.09
C TYR A 116 -0.08 15.83 -8.52
N GLN A 117 -0.38 15.98 -7.24
CA GLN A 117 -0.36 17.29 -6.58
C GLN A 117 1.01 17.93 -6.69
N SER A 118 2.11 17.19 -6.51
CA SER A 118 3.47 17.71 -6.62
C SER A 118 3.85 18.16 -8.04
N VAL A 119 3.21 17.56 -9.06
CA VAL A 119 3.50 17.87 -10.48
C VAL A 119 2.61 18.99 -11.01
N TRP A 120 1.35 19.07 -10.56
CA TRP A 120 0.33 19.95 -11.12
C TRP A 120 0.11 21.25 -10.35
N THR A 121 0.70 21.39 -9.15
CA THR A 121 0.57 22.61 -8.36
C THR A 121 1.87 23.41 -8.30
N ASP A 122 1.74 24.72 -8.17
CA ASP A 122 2.87 25.62 -8.04
C ASP A 122 3.29 25.77 -6.56
N ALA A 123 4.55 25.54 -6.25
CA ALA A 123 5.11 25.65 -4.91
C ALA A 123 4.97 27.05 -4.28
N LYS A 124 4.79 28.10 -5.07
CA LYS A 124 4.60 29.47 -4.56
C LYS A 124 3.19 29.71 -4.03
N THR A 125 2.19 29.04 -4.59
CA THR A 125 0.78 29.22 -4.24
C THR A 125 0.22 28.08 -3.42
N ASN A 126 0.75 26.89 -3.60
CA ASN A 126 0.32 25.68 -2.91
C ASN A 126 1.53 24.76 -2.61
N PRO A 127 2.45 25.18 -1.73
CA PRO A 127 3.61 24.38 -1.39
C PRO A 127 3.16 23.07 -0.73
N MET A 128 3.76 21.95 -1.16
CA MET A 128 3.43 20.64 -0.62
C MET A 128 4.66 19.76 -0.50
N ILE A 129 4.59 18.81 0.43
CA ILE A 129 5.52 17.70 0.58
C ILE A 129 4.78 16.51 1.19
N HIS A 130 5.12 15.31 0.76
CA HIS A 130 4.51 14.07 1.23
C HIS A 130 5.56 12.97 1.32
N ILE A 131 5.62 12.27 2.47
CA ILE A 131 6.52 11.14 2.72
C ILE A 131 5.75 9.83 2.60
N LEU A 132 6.34 8.87 1.91
CA LEU A 132 5.95 7.47 1.94
C LEU A 132 7.20 6.59 2.15
N PRO A 133 7.05 5.40 2.76
CA PRO A 133 5.87 4.82 3.40
C PRO A 133 5.58 5.41 4.79
N TYR A 134 4.61 4.86 5.52
CA TYR A 134 4.53 5.03 6.98
C TYR A 134 5.82 4.51 7.64
N TRP A 135 6.05 4.80 8.92
CA TRP A 135 7.33 4.49 9.55
C TRP A 135 7.17 3.51 10.73
N ASP A 136 6.87 2.21 10.41
CA ASP A 136 6.80 1.11 11.38
C ASP A 136 7.13 -0.24 10.69
N PHE A 137 8.37 -0.73 10.87
CA PHE A 137 8.90 -1.92 10.21
C PHE A 137 9.77 -2.74 11.18
N ASN A 138 10.39 -3.83 10.71
CA ASN A 138 11.34 -4.58 11.52
C ASN A 138 12.61 -3.76 11.77
N PRO A 139 13.14 -3.77 13.00
CA PRO A 139 14.42 -3.13 13.28
C PRO A 139 15.52 -3.59 12.33
N GLY A 140 16.18 -2.62 11.69
CA GLY A 140 17.27 -2.90 10.73
C GLY A 140 16.83 -3.23 9.30
N GLN A 141 15.55 -3.44 9.05
CA GLN A 141 15.03 -3.64 7.69
C GLN A 141 15.34 -2.41 6.84
N MET A 142 15.91 -2.63 5.63
CA MET A 142 16.14 -1.54 4.68
C MET A 142 14.82 -1.08 4.08
N ILE A 143 14.52 0.19 4.24
CA ILE A 143 13.28 0.82 3.79
C ILE A 143 13.60 1.88 2.75
N ASP A 144 12.97 1.75 1.60
CA ASP A 144 12.96 2.81 0.60
C ASP A 144 11.98 3.90 1.06
N VAL A 145 12.49 5.10 1.24
CA VAL A 145 11.71 6.29 1.60
C VAL A 145 11.65 7.20 0.41
N ARG A 146 10.44 7.56 0.01
CA ARG A 146 10.18 8.45 -1.11
C ARG A 146 9.48 9.72 -0.64
N VAL A 147 9.81 10.82 -1.26
CA VAL A 147 9.21 12.14 -0.98
C VAL A 147 8.74 12.77 -2.28
N TYR A 148 7.47 13.16 -2.30
CA TYR A 148 6.86 13.97 -3.35
C TYR A 148 6.77 15.41 -2.89
N THR A 149 7.20 16.34 -3.73
CA THR A 149 7.08 17.77 -3.45
C THR A 149 7.14 18.56 -4.78
N ASN A 150 6.48 19.70 -4.82
CA ASN A 150 6.58 20.65 -5.91
C ASN A 150 7.71 21.71 -5.71
N ALA A 151 8.45 21.59 -4.61
CA ALA A 151 9.55 22.49 -4.29
C ALA A 151 10.84 22.10 -5.04
N PRO A 152 11.75 23.08 -5.31
CA PRO A 152 13.01 22.82 -5.98
C PRO A 152 14.03 22.04 -5.15
N LYS A 153 13.79 21.90 -3.83
CA LYS A 153 14.67 21.15 -2.93
C LYS A 153 13.87 20.49 -1.80
N ALA A 154 14.23 19.24 -1.48
CA ALA A 154 13.76 18.53 -0.32
C ALA A 154 14.93 18.03 0.54
N ALA A 155 14.77 18.01 1.86
CA ALA A 155 15.68 17.38 2.81
C ALA A 155 14.92 16.38 3.68
N LEU A 156 15.55 15.24 3.95
CA LEU A 156 15.04 14.21 4.85
C LEU A 156 15.85 14.20 6.15
N PHE A 157 15.15 14.16 7.26
CA PHE A 157 15.73 14.08 8.61
C PHE A 157 15.20 12.82 9.32
N PHE A 158 16.04 12.25 10.19
CA PHE A 158 15.64 11.23 11.14
C PHE A 158 16.00 11.72 12.56
N ASN A 159 15.01 11.84 13.44
CA ASN A 159 15.17 12.40 14.81
C ASN A 159 16.01 13.70 14.77
N ASP A 160 15.62 14.66 13.93
CA ASP A 160 16.28 15.95 13.70
C ASP A 160 17.71 15.87 13.10
N THR A 161 18.21 14.67 12.81
CA THR A 161 19.50 14.50 12.14
C THR A 161 19.28 14.44 10.62
N LEU A 162 19.99 15.28 9.88
CA LEU A 162 19.92 15.30 8.42
C LEU A 162 20.42 13.97 7.83
N ILE A 163 19.57 13.30 7.06
CA ILE A 163 19.92 12.12 6.28
C ILE A 163 20.49 12.52 4.91
N GLY A 164 19.86 13.49 4.27
CA GLY A 164 20.32 14.00 2.98
C GLY A 164 19.40 15.04 2.37
N GLU A 165 19.91 15.70 1.34
CA GLU A 165 19.17 16.69 0.54
C GLU A 165 19.12 16.27 -0.92
N LYS A 166 18.03 16.59 -1.61
CA LYS A 166 17.84 16.39 -3.05
C LYS A 166 17.37 17.69 -3.70
N LYS A 167 18.00 18.04 -4.81
CA LYS A 167 17.51 19.10 -5.71
C LYS A 167 16.59 18.47 -6.73
N LEU A 168 15.46 19.11 -6.98
CA LEU A 168 14.40 18.60 -7.85
C LEU A 168 14.17 19.63 -8.96
N ALA A 169 14.52 19.27 -10.18
CA ALA A 169 14.30 20.14 -11.35
C ALA A 169 12.93 19.91 -12.01
N HIS A 170 12.24 18.82 -11.65
CA HIS A 170 10.93 18.43 -12.19
C HIS A 170 10.88 18.34 -13.73
N THR A 171 11.97 17.90 -14.35
CA THR A 171 12.11 17.82 -15.82
C THR A 171 12.29 16.39 -16.33
N GLN A 172 12.68 15.45 -15.46
CA GLN A 172 12.96 14.07 -15.81
C GLN A 172 12.50 13.11 -14.69
N GLU A 173 12.34 11.83 -15.01
CA GLU A 173 11.86 10.83 -14.05
C GLU A 173 12.74 10.74 -12.79
N ASP A 174 14.04 10.94 -12.90
CA ASP A 174 15.02 10.86 -11.80
C ASP A 174 15.13 12.14 -10.96
N ASN A 175 14.50 13.23 -11.39
CA ASN A 175 14.55 14.52 -10.68
C ASN A 175 13.16 15.12 -10.36
N ILE A 176 12.10 14.32 -10.49
CA ILE A 176 10.72 14.67 -10.15
C ILE A 176 10.33 14.16 -8.75
N ILE A 177 11.12 13.26 -8.20
CA ILE A 177 10.93 12.64 -6.88
C ILE A 177 12.26 12.65 -6.12
N ALA A 178 12.18 12.53 -4.79
CA ALA A 178 13.36 12.36 -3.95
C ALA A 178 13.29 11.02 -3.20
N ASP A 179 14.28 10.16 -3.42
CA ASP A 179 14.36 8.83 -2.84
C ASP A 179 15.58 8.69 -1.93
N TRP A 180 15.40 7.97 -0.82
CA TRP A 180 16.45 7.51 0.09
C TRP A 180 16.20 6.05 0.46
N SER A 181 17.24 5.33 0.88
CA SER A 181 17.12 4.00 1.47
C SER A 181 17.86 4.00 2.80
N LEU A 182 17.19 3.61 3.88
CA LEU A 182 17.77 3.63 5.23
C LEU A 182 17.23 2.48 6.08
N PRO A 183 18.06 1.96 7.03
CA PRO A 183 17.60 0.91 7.93
C PRO A 183 16.56 1.47 8.89
N TYR A 184 15.45 0.76 9.05
CA TYR A 184 14.43 1.14 10.00
C TYR A 184 14.98 1.15 11.43
N LYS A 185 14.68 2.24 12.11
CA LYS A 185 14.81 2.42 13.56
C LYS A 185 13.57 3.15 14.04
N LYS A 186 13.13 2.83 15.27
CA LYS A 186 12.03 3.56 15.89
C LYS A 186 12.41 5.03 16.06
N GLY A 187 11.56 5.94 15.60
CA GLY A 187 11.81 7.38 15.65
C GLY A 187 10.89 8.16 14.73
N VAL A 188 11.36 9.31 14.29
CA VAL A 188 10.60 10.28 13.51
C VAL A 188 11.34 10.59 12.22
N LEU A 189 10.67 10.38 11.08
CA LEU A 189 11.09 10.90 9.78
C LEU A 189 10.43 12.25 9.54
N THR A 190 11.20 13.25 9.16
CA THR A 190 10.70 14.56 8.75
C THR A 190 11.26 14.92 7.39
N ALA A 191 10.40 15.24 6.44
CA ALA A 191 10.80 15.84 5.17
C ALA A 191 10.44 17.31 5.15
N ILE A 192 11.36 18.13 4.67
CA ILE A 192 11.20 19.58 4.57
C ILE A 192 11.44 20.02 3.15
N ALA A 193 10.49 20.77 2.60
CA ALA A 193 10.56 21.39 1.30
C ALA A 193 11.11 22.83 1.42
N TYR A 194 12.02 23.19 0.55
CA TYR A 194 12.62 24.52 0.54
C TYR A 194 12.41 25.22 -0.81
N ASP A 195 12.22 26.54 -0.76
CA ASP A 195 12.20 27.40 -1.94
C ASP A 195 13.62 27.64 -2.52
N GLU A 196 13.72 28.41 -3.60
CA GLU A 196 14.99 28.79 -4.22
C GLU A 196 15.91 29.64 -3.30
N ALA A 197 15.34 30.32 -2.34
CA ALA A 197 16.08 31.12 -1.35
C ALA A 197 16.54 30.29 -0.14
N GLY A 198 16.10 29.04 -0.04
CA GLY A 198 16.40 28.14 1.07
C GLY A 198 15.46 28.28 2.26
N ASN A 199 14.31 28.95 2.11
CA ASN A 199 13.30 29.02 3.16
C ASN A 199 12.46 27.73 3.16
N GLU A 200 12.09 27.23 4.35
CA GLU A 200 11.12 26.15 4.51
C GLU A 200 9.73 26.64 4.05
N ILE A 201 9.09 25.87 3.14
CA ILE A 201 7.77 26.18 2.62
C ILE A 201 6.73 25.08 2.87
N ALA A 202 7.17 23.85 3.16
CA ALA A 202 6.28 22.77 3.57
C ALA A 202 7.05 21.73 4.40
N ARG A 203 6.31 20.98 5.24
CA ARG A 203 6.84 19.92 6.11
C ARG A 203 5.85 18.78 6.19
N ASP A 204 6.35 17.53 6.15
CA ASP A 204 5.62 16.32 6.48
C ASP A 204 6.42 15.49 7.49
N THR A 205 5.72 14.75 8.36
CA THR A 205 6.35 13.97 9.43
C THR A 205 5.66 12.62 9.57
N LYS A 206 6.46 11.56 9.62
CA LYS A 206 6.02 10.21 9.92
C LYS A 206 6.65 9.75 11.22
N HIS A 207 5.82 9.32 12.16
CA HIS A 207 6.24 8.76 13.44
C HIS A 207 6.24 7.23 13.38
N SER A 208 7.17 6.58 14.04
CA SER A 208 6.96 5.20 14.45
C SER A 208 5.80 5.14 15.42
N PHE A 209 4.92 4.20 15.26
CA PHE A 209 3.72 4.05 16.06
C PHE A 209 3.68 2.69 16.77
N GLY A 210 2.88 2.60 17.83
CA GLY A 210 2.61 1.38 18.57
C GLY A 210 1.37 0.64 18.08
N ASP A 211 0.88 -0.28 18.90
CA ASP A 211 -0.39 -0.97 18.66
C ASP A 211 -1.56 -0.02 18.89
N SER A 212 -2.66 -0.26 18.16
CA SER A 212 -3.89 0.52 18.31
C SER A 212 -4.39 0.48 19.74
N SER A 213 -4.77 1.62 20.30
CA SER A 213 -5.28 1.79 21.68
C SER A 213 -6.62 2.51 21.74
N SER A 214 -6.93 3.33 20.74
CA SER A 214 -8.15 4.13 20.70
C SER A 214 -8.59 4.41 19.28
N LEU A 215 -9.85 4.79 19.14
CA LEU A 215 -10.42 5.33 17.91
C LEU A 215 -10.53 6.85 18.00
N ARG A 216 -10.52 7.51 16.85
CA ARG A 216 -10.80 8.93 16.69
C ARG A 216 -11.82 9.12 15.57
N LEU A 217 -12.84 9.97 15.82
CA LEU A 217 -13.82 10.38 14.84
C LEU A 217 -13.56 11.83 14.41
N SER A 218 -13.63 12.09 13.11
CA SER A 218 -13.63 13.43 12.54
C SER A 218 -14.62 13.51 11.39
N ALA A 219 -15.40 14.58 11.31
CA ALA A 219 -16.39 14.78 10.26
C ALA A 219 -15.96 15.91 9.31
N ASP A 220 -16.38 15.82 8.05
CA ASP A 220 -16.22 16.89 7.07
C ASP A 220 -17.00 18.15 7.43
N ARG A 221 -18.12 17.97 8.14
CA ARG A 221 -18.96 19.03 8.68
C ARG A 221 -19.65 18.58 9.96
N LEU A 222 -19.89 19.50 10.91
CA LEU A 222 -20.52 19.19 12.18
C LEU A 222 -22.00 19.54 12.20
N GLU A 223 -22.49 20.29 11.21
CA GLU A 223 -23.87 20.73 11.09
C GLU A 223 -24.32 20.68 9.63
N VAL A 224 -25.54 20.20 9.40
CA VAL A 224 -26.17 20.13 8.08
C VAL A 224 -27.65 20.46 8.17
N PRO A 225 -28.31 20.94 7.09
CA PRO A 225 -29.75 21.11 7.06
C PRO A 225 -30.47 19.75 7.09
N ALA A 226 -31.58 19.68 7.83
CA ALA A 226 -32.47 18.52 7.88
C ALA A 226 -33.37 18.48 6.63
N ASN A 227 -32.74 18.34 5.45
CA ASN A 227 -33.43 18.40 4.15
C ASN A 227 -33.63 17.05 3.47
N GLY A 228 -33.00 15.97 4.02
CA GLY A 228 -33.10 14.64 3.45
C GLY A 228 -32.16 14.38 2.26
N GLU A 229 -31.30 15.32 1.88
CA GLU A 229 -30.37 15.20 0.74
C GLU A 229 -28.90 15.22 1.16
N GLU A 230 -28.57 15.98 2.21
CA GLU A 230 -27.20 16.11 2.68
C GLU A 230 -26.70 14.81 3.32
N LEU A 231 -25.38 14.62 3.22
CA LEU A 231 -24.67 13.55 3.90
C LEU A 231 -23.52 14.13 4.71
N ILE A 232 -23.16 13.46 5.80
CA ILE A 232 -21.98 13.77 6.60
C ILE A 232 -21.00 12.61 6.47
N PHE A 233 -19.76 12.92 6.15
CA PHE A 233 -18.69 11.94 6.01
C PHE A 233 -17.82 11.94 7.27
N VAL A 234 -17.89 10.84 8.03
CA VAL A 234 -17.15 10.68 9.28
C VAL A 234 -15.98 9.73 9.07
N THR A 235 -14.77 10.26 9.14
CA THR A 235 -13.55 9.46 9.14
C THR A 235 -13.31 8.86 10.52
N ILE A 236 -12.99 7.59 10.58
CA ILE A 236 -12.60 6.84 11.77
C ILE A 236 -11.13 6.45 11.61
N ASP A 237 -10.27 6.90 12.51
CA ASP A 237 -8.87 6.56 12.57
C ASP A 237 -8.56 5.68 13.79
N ALA A 238 -7.63 4.72 13.65
CA ALA A 238 -6.99 4.07 14.79
C ALA A 238 -5.78 4.88 15.26
N LEU A 239 -5.66 5.05 16.57
CA LEU A 239 -4.54 5.74 17.21
C LEU A 239 -3.84 4.80 18.20
N ASP A 240 -2.53 4.93 18.34
CA ASP A 240 -1.76 4.25 19.37
C ASP A 240 -1.89 4.95 20.74
N ALA A 241 -1.15 4.47 21.74
CA ALA A 241 -1.19 5.01 23.10
C ALA A 241 -0.64 6.46 23.20
N ASP A 242 0.22 6.85 22.26
CA ASP A 242 0.81 8.20 22.20
C ASP A 242 -0.05 9.15 21.31
N GLY A 243 -1.12 8.64 20.71
CA GLY A 243 -2.04 9.40 19.86
C GLY A 243 -1.62 9.51 18.39
N TYR A 244 -0.62 8.74 17.97
CA TYR A 244 -0.23 8.69 16.57
C TYR A 244 -1.14 7.76 15.76
N PRO A 245 -1.44 8.09 14.49
CA PRO A 245 -2.16 7.20 13.60
C PRO A 245 -1.44 5.86 13.43
N VAL A 246 -2.20 4.78 13.49
CA VAL A 246 -1.70 3.42 13.24
C VAL A 246 -2.03 3.05 11.79
N ASP A 247 -1.16 3.47 10.87
CA ASP A 247 -1.38 3.45 9.42
C ASP A 247 -1.49 2.05 8.79
N ASN A 248 -1.31 1.00 9.57
CA ASN A 248 -1.50 -0.40 9.15
C ASN A 248 -2.56 -1.14 9.99
N ALA A 249 -3.39 -0.42 10.76
CA ALA A 249 -4.45 -1.04 11.57
C ALA A 249 -5.56 -1.62 10.68
N THR A 250 -6.04 -2.81 11.06
CA THR A 250 -7.14 -3.54 10.41
C THR A 250 -8.21 -3.99 11.39
N ASN A 251 -8.30 -3.34 12.55
CA ASN A 251 -9.28 -3.64 13.59
C ASN A 251 -10.72 -3.55 13.04
N ARG A 252 -11.60 -4.43 13.51
CA ARG A 252 -13.03 -4.36 13.20
C ARG A 252 -13.69 -3.28 14.04
N VAL A 253 -14.37 -2.34 13.39
CA VAL A 253 -15.05 -1.22 14.03
C VAL A 253 -16.54 -1.39 13.90
N HIS A 254 -17.27 -1.25 15.01
CA HIS A 254 -18.71 -1.16 15.05
C HIS A 254 -19.12 0.31 15.18
N VAL A 255 -20.12 0.73 14.38
CA VAL A 255 -20.62 2.10 14.35
C VAL A 255 -22.08 2.11 14.70
N THR A 256 -22.46 2.90 15.70
CA THR A 256 -23.85 3.19 16.05
C THR A 256 -24.16 4.66 15.85
N VAL A 257 -25.38 4.94 15.40
CA VAL A 257 -25.89 6.31 15.18
C VAL A 257 -27.20 6.46 15.90
N GLU A 258 -27.27 7.43 16.79
CA GLU A 258 -28.47 7.73 17.58
C GLU A 258 -28.94 9.17 17.35
N GLY A 259 -30.24 9.44 17.56
CA GLY A 259 -30.86 10.75 17.35
C GLY A 259 -31.31 10.98 15.91
N GLU A 260 -31.14 12.19 15.40
CA GLU A 260 -31.69 12.63 14.11
C GLU A 260 -30.78 12.26 12.92
N GLY A 261 -30.23 11.05 12.93
CA GLY A 261 -29.37 10.50 11.85
C GLY A 261 -29.48 9.00 11.71
N LEU A 262 -29.05 8.51 10.55
CA LEU A 262 -28.98 7.10 10.18
C LEU A 262 -27.62 6.76 9.62
N LEU A 263 -27.09 5.56 9.91
CA LEU A 263 -25.89 5.04 9.26
C LEU A 263 -26.25 4.60 7.84
N ALA A 264 -25.81 5.34 6.83
CA ALA A 264 -26.06 5.04 5.43
C ALA A 264 -25.16 3.92 4.91
N GLY A 265 -23.92 3.83 5.41
CA GLY A 265 -22.98 2.79 5.05
C GLY A 265 -21.59 3.02 5.60
N LEU A 266 -20.73 2.00 5.41
CA LEU A 266 -19.33 1.98 5.80
C LEU A 266 -18.47 1.60 4.59
N ASP A 267 -17.37 2.32 4.36
CA ASP A 267 -16.39 1.98 3.33
C ASP A 267 -14.96 2.18 3.87
N ASN A 268 -14.09 1.20 3.68
CA ASN A 268 -12.69 1.27 4.09
C ASN A 268 -11.71 1.56 2.94
N GLY A 269 -12.20 1.57 1.69
CA GLY A 269 -11.36 1.79 0.51
C GLY A 269 -10.54 0.58 0.07
N ASP A 270 -10.71 -0.59 0.69
CA ASP A 270 -10.02 -1.83 0.30
C ASP A 270 -10.71 -2.48 -0.89
N SER A 271 -10.05 -2.49 -2.04
CA SER A 271 -10.59 -3.11 -3.25
C SER A 271 -10.64 -4.64 -3.22
N THR A 272 -10.08 -5.29 -2.19
CA THR A 272 -10.19 -6.73 -1.96
C THR A 272 -11.27 -7.12 -0.96
N ASP A 273 -11.87 -6.14 -0.27
CA ASP A 273 -12.87 -6.38 0.75
C ASP A 273 -14.27 -6.59 0.15
N TYR A 274 -14.85 -7.77 0.38
CA TYR A 274 -16.18 -8.17 -0.09
C TYR A 274 -17.29 -7.96 0.96
N GLU A 275 -16.98 -7.35 2.10
CA GLU A 275 -18.00 -7.08 3.12
C GLU A 275 -19.06 -6.10 2.60
N PRO A 276 -20.33 -6.25 3.02
CA PRO A 276 -21.40 -5.34 2.62
C PRO A 276 -21.16 -3.90 3.08
N TYR A 277 -21.41 -2.93 2.21
CA TYR A 277 -21.33 -1.52 2.57
C TYR A 277 -22.44 -1.10 3.57
N LYS A 278 -23.63 -1.71 3.47
CA LYS A 278 -24.79 -1.43 4.32
C LYS A 278 -24.81 -2.34 5.55
N GLY A 279 -23.81 -2.21 6.38
CA GLY A 279 -23.65 -2.86 7.67
C GLY A 279 -23.38 -1.83 8.76
N ASP A 280 -23.30 -2.30 9.99
CA ASP A 280 -22.94 -1.49 11.17
C ASP A 280 -21.51 -1.78 11.66
N CYS A 281 -20.79 -2.67 11.00
CA CYS A 281 -19.39 -2.89 11.28
C CYS A 281 -18.59 -3.15 10.01
N ARG A 282 -17.30 -2.77 10.02
CA ARG A 282 -16.34 -3.06 8.96
C ARG A 282 -14.91 -2.97 9.51
N ARG A 283 -13.96 -3.66 8.87
CA ARG A 283 -12.54 -3.52 9.22
C ARG A 283 -11.99 -2.17 8.76
N LEU A 284 -11.07 -1.62 9.53
CA LEU A 284 -10.18 -0.58 9.04
C LEU A 284 -9.33 -1.13 7.89
N PHE A 285 -8.97 -0.27 6.95
CA PHE A 285 -7.95 -0.54 5.95
C PHE A 285 -6.91 0.58 5.98
N SER A 286 -5.64 0.20 6.16
CA SER A 286 -4.56 1.17 6.39
C SER A 286 -4.96 2.24 7.40
N GLY A 287 -5.44 1.79 8.57
CA GLY A 287 -5.79 2.61 9.73
C GLY A 287 -7.07 3.42 9.63
N LYS A 288 -7.85 3.32 8.54
CA LYS A 288 -9.00 4.21 8.27
C LYS A 288 -10.28 3.46 7.90
N LEU A 289 -11.41 4.09 8.24
CA LEU A 289 -12.76 3.70 7.81
C LEU A 289 -13.60 4.97 7.62
N LEU A 290 -14.44 4.99 6.59
CA LEU A 290 -15.44 6.02 6.38
C LEU A 290 -16.80 5.52 6.85
N ALA A 291 -17.49 6.33 7.69
CA ALA A 291 -18.91 6.18 7.99
C ALA A 291 -19.69 7.31 7.31
N ILE A 292 -20.74 6.95 6.59
CA ILE A 292 -21.62 7.90 5.89
C ILE A 292 -22.89 8.02 6.71
N ILE A 293 -23.16 9.24 7.21
CA ILE A 293 -24.31 9.55 8.04
C ILE A 293 -25.32 10.36 7.22
N ALA A 294 -26.53 9.85 7.15
CA ALA A 294 -27.66 10.54 6.53
C ALA A 294 -28.52 11.19 7.63
N PRO A 295 -28.72 12.52 7.65
CA PRO A 295 -29.61 13.16 8.59
C PRO A 295 -31.09 12.82 8.31
N THR A 296 -31.92 12.82 9.35
CA THR A 296 -33.36 12.73 9.18
C THR A 296 -33.93 14.06 8.71
N LEU A 297 -35.23 14.14 8.54
CA LEU A 297 -35.96 15.41 8.20
C LEU A 297 -36.21 16.31 9.42
N ASN A 298 -35.75 15.92 10.60
CA ASN A 298 -35.93 16.67 11.84
C ASN A 298 -34.64 17.37 12.26
N ALA A 299 -34.77 18.57 12.77
CA ALA A 299 -33.68 19.26 13.44
C ALA A 299 -33.40 18.61 14.79
N GLY A 300 -32.15 18.43 15.12
CA GLY A 300 -31.72 17.80 16.38
C GLY A 300 -30.28 17.39 16.40
N THR A 301 -29.94 16.58 17.38
CA THR A 301 -28.57 16.07 17.59
C THR A 301 -28.45 14.66 17.01
N ILE A 302 -27.29 14.37 16.43
CA ILE A 302 -26.87 13.04 16.00
C ILE A 302 -25.66 12.66 16.86
N THR A 303 -25.69 11.50 17.48
CA THR A 303 -24.54 10.92 18.20
C THR A 303 -24.01 9.74 17.41
N VAL A 304 -22.75 9.82 16.97
CA VAL A 304 -22.03 8.75 16.30
C VAL A 304 -21.05 8.16 17.28
N THR A 305 -21.14 6.84 17.53
CA THR A 305 -20.21 6.11 18.37
C THR A 305 -19.51 5.04 17.54
N ALA A 306 -18.19 5.00 17.63
CA ALA A 306 -17.38 3.94 17.06
C ALA A 306 -16.70 3.15 18.19
N SER A 307 -16.79 1.82 18.13
CA SER A 307 -16.17 0.91 19.09
C SER A 307 -15.41 -0.22 18.38
N SER A 308 -14.41 -0.77 19.03
CA SER A 308 -13.63 -1.91 18.55
C SER A 308 -13.04 -2.68 19.71
N ASP A 309 -12.96 -3.99 19.59
CA ASP A 309 -12.41 -4.85 20.64
C ASP A 309 -10.99 -4.43 21.02
N GLY A 310 -10.77 -4.23 22.31
CA GLY A 310 -9.47 -3.84 22.87
C GLY A 310 -9.08 -2.38 22.68
N LEU A 311 -9.92 -1.55 22.04
CA LEU A 311 -9.67 -0.13 21.83
C LEU A 311 -10.62 0.72 22.68
N LYS A 312 -10.20 1.93 23.01
CA LYS A 312 -11.08 2.93 23.60
C LYS A 312 -12.03 3.48 22.54
N ASP A 313 -13.32 3.49 22.84
CA ASP A 313 -14.36 4.01 21.98
C ASP A 313 -14.20 5.51 21.71
N ALA A 314 -14.75 5.95 20.56
CA ALA A 314 -14.85 7.35 20.20
C ALA A 314 -16.31 7.74 19.97
N VAL A 315 -16.66 8.95 20.40
CA VAL A 315 -18.00 9.53 20.26
C VAL A 315 -17.89 10.91 19.60
N LEU A 316 -18.74 11.15 18.62
CA LEU A 316 -18.85 12.43 17.91
C LEU A 316 -20.30 12.91 17.92
N THR A 317 -20.50 14.18 18.24
CA THR A 317 -21.80 14.84 18.21
C THR A 317 -21.89 15.73 16.98
N LEU A 318 -22.95 15.55 16.19
CA LEU A 318 -23.28 16.32 15.01
C LEU A 318 -24.68 16.94 15.19
N ASN A 319 -25.01 17.94 14.40
CA ASN A 319 -26.29 18.62 14.50
C ASN A 319 -26.99 18.71 13.14
N THR A 320 -28.30 18.62 13.17
CA THR A 320 -29.16 18.97 12.04
C THR A 320 -29.97 20.21 12.38
N VAL A 321 -30.06 21.13 11.42
CA VAL A 321 -30.83 22.40 11.60
C VAL A 321 -32.07 22.40 10.73
N ALA A 322 -33.13 23.04 11.22
CA ALA A 322 -34.37 23.11 10.48
C ALA A 322 -34.20 23.79 9.12
N CYS A 323 -34.72 23.14 8.07
CA CYS A 323 -34.67 23.63 6.70
C CYS A 323 -36.06 23.81 6.13
N LYS A 324 -36.25 24.91 5.35
CA LYS A 324 -37.52 25.18 4.65
C LYS A 324 -37.63 24.41 3.33
N ASN A 325 -36.50 24.17 2.65
CA ASN A 325 -36.42 23.44 1.41
C ASN A 325 -36.12 21.98 1.74
N ARG A 326 -37.16 21.20 1.94
CA ARG A 326 -37.06 19.77 2.15
C ARG A 326 -37.19 19.04 0.82
N CYS A 327 -36.46 17.97 0.62
CA CYS A 327 -36.83 16.98 -0.37
C CYS A 327 -38.23 16.44 -0.07
N SER A 328 -38.97 15.99 -1.08
CA SER A 328 -40.29 15.42 -0.86
C SER A 328 -40.22 14.26 0.13
N ASP A 329 -41.27 14.08 0.93
CA ASP A 329 -41.38 12.99 1.92
C ASP A 329 -41.19 11.59 1.30
N ASP A 330 -41.19 11.50 -0.03
CA ASP A 330 -41.02 10.29 -0.83
C ASP A 330 -39.54 9.99 -1.21
N LEU A 331 -38.59 10.90 -0.95
CA LEU A 331 -37.19 10.68 -1.20
C LEU A 331 -36.50 10.07 0.03
N HIS A 332 -36.39 8.83 -0.01
CA HIS A 332 -36.02 7.95 1.07
C HIS A 332 -34.53 7.67 1.20
N ILE A 333 -33.87 8.54 1.90
CA ILE A 333 -32.84 8.10 2.87
C ILE A 333 -33.40 6.94 3.72
N MET A 334 -34.71 6.86 3.83
CA MET A 334 -35.44 6.01 4.77
C MET A 334 -35.54 4.55 4.43
N THR A 335 -35.10 4.13 3.26
CA THR A 335 -34.92 2.72 2.93
C THR A 335 -33.43 2.35 2.90
N ILE A 336 -32.63 2.87 3.83
CA ILE A 336 -31.34 2.27 4.16
C ILE A 336 -31.65 0.94 4.85
N THR A 337 -31.95 -0.05 4.02
CA THR A 337 -32.08 -1.42 4.51
C THR A 337 -30.69 -1.99 4.74
N ARG A 338 -30.47 -2.47 5.97
CA ARG A 338 -29.27 -3.23 6.29
C ARG A 338 -29.18 -4.44 5.36
N ASP A 339 -27.98 -4.70 4.82
CA ASP A 339 -27.74 -5.90 4.03
C ASP A 339 -27.87 -7.13 4.95
N PRO A 340 -28.67 -8.15 4.62
CA PRO A 340 -28.79 -9.39 5.42
C PRO A 340 -27.46 -10.10 5.63
N LEU A 341 -26.50 -9.97 4.73
CA LEU A 341 -25.15 -10.54 4.85
C LEU A 341 -24.30 -9.83 5.91
N ALA A 342 -24.66 -8.61 6.32
CA ALA A 342 -23.94 -7.89 7.36
C ALA A 342 -23.98 -8.60 8.71
N ASP A 343 -25.04 -9.36 9.01
CA ASP A 343 -25.15 -10.12 10.26
C ASP A 343 -24.10 -11.21 10.37
N ALA A 344 -23.64 -11.77 9.27
CA ALA A 344 -22.60 -12.80 9.27
C ALA A 344 -21.22 -12.26 9.68
N VAL A 345 -21.03 -10.94 9.59
CA VAL A 345 -19.75 -10.24 9.84
C VAL A 345 -19.75 -9.50 11.16
N SER A 346 -20.93 -9.01 11.60
CA SER A 346 -21.08 -8.18 12.81
C SER A 346 -20.69 -8.87 14.12
N HIS A 347 -20.57 -10.18 14.12
CA HIS A 347 -20.20 -10.97 15.32
C HIS A 347 -18.72 -11.37 15.35
N ALA A 348 -17.91 -10.94 14.41
CA ALA A 348 -16.47 -11.22 14.42
C ALA A 348 -15.77 -10.32 15.45
N THR A 349 -15.29 -10.91 16.54
CA THR A 349 -14.70 -10.23 17.72
C THR A 349 -13.19 -10.43 17.81
N ASP A 350 -12.51 -10.64 16.70
CA ASP A 350 -11.08 -10.90 16.68
C ASP A 350 -10.25 -9.61 16.70
N ILE A 351 -9.24 -9.59 17.57
CA ILE A 351 -8.18 -8.56 17.51
C ILE A 351 -7.16 -9.03 16.47
N PRO A 352 -7.00 -8.31 15.34
CA PRO A 352 -6.13 -8.77 14.27
C PRO A 352 -4.65 -8.63 14.62
N VAL A 353 -3.82 -9.49 14.07
CA VAL A 353 -2.38 -9.28 14.01
C VAL A 353 -2.12 -8.06 13.13
N ARG A 354 -1.46 -7.03 13.67
CA ARG A 354 -1.11 -5.79 12.98
C ARG A 354 0.29 -5.84 12.37
N SER A 355 1.22 -6.45 13.08
CA SER A 355 2.60 -6.60 12.63
C SER A 355 3.23 -7.88 13.16
N ILE A 356 4.27 -8.34 12.46
CA ILE A 356 5.11 -9.47 12.84
C ILE A 356 6.53 -8.92 12.99
N THR A 357 7.08 -8.98 14.20
CA THR A 357 8.50 -8.67 14.40
C THR A 357 9.31 -9.94 14.27
N LEU A 358 10.22 -9.99 13.30
CA LEU A 358 11.16 -11.07 13.13
C LEU A 358 12.50 -10.70 13.78
N SER A 359 13.11 -11.66 14.44
CA SER A 359 14.45 -11.50 15.00
C SER A 359 15.28 -12.76 14.79
N CYS A 360 16.60 -12.55 14.65
CA CYS A 360 17.59 -13.60 14.60
C CYS A 360 18.66 -13.25 15.63
N GLU A 361 19.03 -14.18 16.53
CA GLU A 361 20.07 -13.95 17.54
C GLU A 361 21.45 -13.81 16.92
N ASP A 362 21.63 -14.42 15.74
CA ASP A 362 22.86 -14.37 14.97
C ASP A 362 22.80 -13.27 13.89
N PRO A 363 23.97 -12.80 13.44
CA PRO A 363 24.00 -12.04 12.19
C PRO A 363 23.30 -12.83 11.07
N CYS A 364 22.49 -12.16 10.25
CA CYS A 364 21.82 -12.79 9.10
C CYS A 364 22.81 -13.13 7.97
N ILE A 365 24.00 -13.62 8.33
CA ILE A 365 25.06 -14.07 7.43
C ILE A 365 25.34 -15.53 7.74
N LEU A 366 25.11 -16.40 6.75
CA LEU A 366 25.34 -17.83 6.85
C LEU A 366 26.62 -18.20 6.09
N THR A 367 27.41 -19.08 6.65
CA THR A 367 28.70 -19.52 6.06
C THR A 367 28.83 -21.03 6.14
N ALA A 368 29.81 -21.63 5.43
CA ALA A 368 30.06 -23.06 5.51
C ALA A 368 30.34 -23.56 6.93
N SER A 369 30.93 -22.73 7.80
CA SER A 369 31.16 -23.07 9.21
C SER A 369 29.93 -22.86 10.11
N LYS A 370 28.95 -22.03 9.68
CA LYS A 370 27.71 -21.75 10.37
C LYS A 370 26.57 -21.61 9.34
N PRO A 371 26.10 -22.72 8.76
CA PRO A 371 25.13 -22.70 7.68
C PRO A 371 23.68 -22.51 8.14
N SER A 372 23.43 -22.44 9.45
CA SER A 372 22.07 -22.36 10.01
C SER A 372 21.93 -21.28 11.05
N ALA A 373 20.73 -20.75 11.19
CA ALA A 373 20.33 -19.82 12.24
C ALA A 373 18.89 -20.11 12.68
N VAL A 374 18.51 -19.62 13.87
CA VAL A 374 17.15 -19.68 14.39
C VAL A 374 16.52 -18.30 14.28
N ILE A 375 15.31 -18.25 13.75
CA ILE A 375 14.52 -17.04 13.59
C ILE A 375 13.28 -17.20 14.49
N SER A 376 12.97 -16.13 15.22
CA SER A 376 11.75 -16.03 16.02
C SER A 376 10.82 -14.95 15.48
N ALA A 377 9.51 -15.18 15.58
CA ALA A 377 8.46 -14.24 15.24
C ALA A 377 7.66 -13.86 16.49
N VAL A 378 7.37 -12.57 16.62
CA VAL A 378 6.45 -12.03 17.63
C VAL A 378 5.35 -11.26 16.92
N THR A 379 4.11 -11.68 17.15
CA THR A 379 2.92 -10.99 16.60
C THR A 379 2.46 -9.87 17.53
N HIS A 380 1.99 -8.78 16.94
CA HIS A 380 1.47 -7.61 17.64
C HIS A 380 0.03 -7.28 17.18
N PRO A 381 -0.83 -6.83 18.12
CA PRO A 381 -0.60 -6.69 19.56
C PRO A 381 -0.46 -8.06 20.25
N ALA A 382 0.08 -8.10 21.47
CA ALA A 382 0.32 -9.36 22.22
C ALA A 382 -0.96 -10.17 22.51
N ASN A 383 -2.12 -9.53 22.47
CA ASN A 383 -3.44 -10.14 22.64
C ASN A 383 -4.15 -10.37 21.29
N ALA A 384 -3.44 -10.31 20.16
CA ALA A 384 -4.03 -10.66 18.87
C ALA A 384 -4.52 -12.11 18.86
N ALA A 385 -5.58 -12.36 18.10
CA ALA A 385 -6.09 -13.71 17.88
C ALA A 385 -4.98 -14.57 17.26
N ALA A 386 -4.73 -15.73 17.86
CA ALA A 386 -3.69 -16.65 17.38
C ALA A 386 -4.00 -17.08 15.94
N GLN A 387 -3.07 -16.91 15.05
CA GLN A 387 -3.14 -17.28 13.64
C GLN A 387 -1.90 -18.10 13.26
N PRO A 388 -2.04 -19.11 12.38
CA PRO A 388 -0.89 -19.85 11.89
C PRO A 388 0.02 -18.92 11.07
N LEU A 389 1.33 -19.03 11.30
CA LEU A 389 2.35 -18.32 10.55
C LEU A 389 2.82 -19.19 9.36
N ASP A 390 2.87 -18.59 8.17
CA ASP A 390 3.42 -19.21 6.96
C ASP A 390 4.82 -18.67 6.69
N TRP A 391 5.78 -19.57 6.44
CA TRP A 391 7.17 -19.24 6.29
C TRP A 391 7.71 -19.68 4.93
N LYS A 392 8.41 -18.76 4.25
CA LYS A 392 9.00 -19.02 2.93
C LYS A 392 10.40 -18.44 2.83
N VAL A 393 11.27 -19.10 2.04
CA VAL A 393 12.55 -18.52 1.56
C VAL A 393 12.27 -17.92 0.19
N THR A 394 12.46 -16.62 0.04
CA THR A 394 12.11 -15.90 -1.19
C THR A 394 13.22 -14.97 -1.66
N ASN A 395 13.14 -14.51 -2.90
CA ASN A 395 13.86 -13.32 -3.33
C ASN A 395 13.12 -12.04 -2.85
N ALA A 396 13.63 -10.89 -3.23
CA ALA A 396 13.04 -9.60 -2.86
C ALA A 396 11.60 -9.43 -3.39
N GLU A 397 11.26 -10.06 -4.50
CA GLU A 397 9.95 -10.02 -5.13
C GLU A 397 8.93 -11.01 -4.55
N GLY A 398 9.33 -11.82 -3.57
CA GLY A 398 8.47 -12.82 -2.93
C GLY A 398 8.45 -14.19 -3.63
N VAL A 399 9.24 -14.38 -4.68
CA VAL A 399 9.38 -15.67 -5.38
C VAL A 399 10.21 -16.62 -4.54
N VAL A 400 9.71 -17.84 -4.32
CA VAL A 400 10.42 -18.88 -3.59
C VAL A 400 11.74 -19.22 -4.31
N VAL A 401 12.83 -19.24 -3.54
CA VAL A 401 14.18 -19.50 -4.04
C VAL A 401 14.83 -20.68 -3.31
N PRO A 402 15.65 -21.52 -4.00
CA PRO A 402 16.20 -22.73 -3.45
C PRO A 402 17.60 -22.53 -2.82
N TYR A 403 17.84 -21.43 -2.09
CA TYR A 403 19.12 -21.19 -1.41
C TYR A 403 19.20 -21.83 -0.02
N ALA A 404 18.05 -22.04 0.60
CA ALA A 404 17.95 -22.55 1.96
C ALA A 404 16.65 -23.33 2.16
N THR A 405 16.61 -24.16 3.18
CA THR A 405 15.39 -24.82 3.68
C THR A 405 15.01 -24.31 5.06
N LEU A 406 13.74 -24.49 5.40
CA LEU A 406 13.19 -24.13 6.70
C LEU A 406 12.74 -25.37 7.44
N GLU A 407 13.11 -25.48 8.72
CA GLU A 407 12.66 -26.49 9.64
C GLU A 407 11.85 -25.80 10.75
N GLN A 408 10.58 -26.15 10.90
CA GLN A 408 9.75 -25.61 11.97
C GLN A 408 10.19 -26.21 13.32
N ILE A 409 10.47 -25.34 14.30
CA ILE A 409 10.82 -25.74 15.67
C ILE A 409 9.55 -25.75 16.52
N ASP A 410 8.77 -24.66 16.44
CA ASP A 410 7.46 -24.49 17.06
C ASP A 410 6.61 -23.49 16.28
N ASP A 411 5.49 -23.01 16.83
CA ASP A 411 4.56 -22.10 16.13
C ASP A 411 5.17 -20.74 15.79
N THR A 412 6.23 -20.34 16.49
CA THR A 412 6.86 -19.00 16.37
C THR A 412 8.34 -19.04 16.04
N HIS A 413 8.95 -20.23 16.01
CA HIS A 413 10.39 -20.39 15.74
C HIS A 413 10.62 -21.35 14.58
N ILE A 414 11.55 -20.93 13.70
CA ILE A 414 12.05 -21.77 12.62
C ILE A 414 13.57 -21.80 12.64
N ARG A 415 14.13 -22.89 12.12
CA ARG A 415 15.55 -22.98 11.77
C ARG A 415 15.69 -22.86 10.27
N ILE A 416 16.58 -21.95 9.82
CA ILE A 416 17.02 -21.89 8.44
C ILE A 416 18.33 -22.66 8.29
N LEU A 417 18.46 -23.41 7.19
CA LEU A 417 19.67 -24.09 6.77
C LEU A 417 19.96 -23.73 5.31
N ALA A 418 21.04 -22.97 5.10
CA ALA A 418 21.51 -22.62 3.75
C ALA A 418 22.42 -23.72 3.19
N PHE A 419 22.31 -23.95 1.89
CA PHE A 419 23.12 -24.91 1.15
C PHE A 419 23.70 -24.35 -0.15
N ALA A 420 23.45 -23.06 -0.44
CA ALA A 420 24.05 -22.36 -1.56
C ALA A 420 24.32 -20.89 -1.22
N ASP A 421 25.31 -20.32 -1.92
CA ASP A 421 25.61 -18.89 -1.85
C ASP A 421 24.51 -18.06 -2.50
N GLY A 422 24.15 -16.95 -1.87
CA GLY A 422 23.17 -16.03 -2.41
C GLY A 422 22.58 -15.09 -1.37
N ASN A 423 21.86 -14.08 -1.86
CA ASN A 423 21.05 -13.19 -1.03
C ASN A 423 19.59 -13.62 -1.16
N PHE A 424 18.92 -13.77 -0.03
CA PHE A 424 17.52 -14.18 0.02
C PHE A 424 16.85 -13.62 1.27
N PHE A 425 15.52 -13.75 1.32
CA PHE A 425 14.72 -13.32 2.45
C PHE A 425 14.03 -14.52 3.10
N VAL A 426 13.97 -14.52 4.42
CA VAL A 426 13.03 -15.35 5.15
C VAL A 426 11.78 -14.50 5.38
N ARG A 427 10.70 -14.91 4.75
CA ARG A 427 9.40 -14.24 4.80
C ARG A 427 8.47 -15.02 5.73
N CYS A 428 7.85 -14.30 6.66
CA CYS A 428 6.80 -14.81 7.54
C CYS A 428 5.51 -14.06 7.24
N SER A 429 4.42 -14.77 7.06
CA SER A 429 3.13 -14.14 6.76
C SER A 429 1.99 -14.69 7.61
N VAL A 430 0.93 -13.90 7.76
CA VAL A 430 -0.30 -14.23 8.47
C VAL A 430 -1.50 -13.63 7.76
N THR A 431 -2.63 -14.34 7.78
CA THR A 431 -3.91 -13.84 7.28
C THR A 431 -4.89 -13.71 8.46
N ASN A 432 -5.43 -12.51 8.67
CA ASN A 432 -6.38 -12.19 9.75
C ASN A 432 -7.81 -12.65 9.47
N GLY A 433 -8.00 -13.65 8.62
CA GLY A 433 -9.28 -14.18 8.23
C GLY A 433 -9.59 -13.97 6.74
N ARG A 434 -10.73 -14.48 6.33
CA ARG A 434 -11.14 -14.45 4.92
C ARG A 434 -11.39 -13.02 4.46
N GLY A 435 -10.84 -12.66 3.31
CA GLY A 435 -10.98 -11.34 2.72
C GLY A 435 -10.14 -10.24 3.39
N CYS A 436 -9.17 -10.62 4.23
CA CYS A 436 -8.21 -9.69 4.80
C CYS A 436 -6.90 -9.72 4.00
N THR A 437 -6.23 -8.58 3.96
CA THR A 437 -4.87 -8.44 3.44
C THR A 437 -3.93 -9.38 4.15
N VAL A 438 -3.06 -10.07 3.42
CA VAL A 438 -1.99 -10.87 4.00
C VAL A 438 -0.93 -9.92 4.56
N LEU A 439 -0.70 -10.03 5.86
CA LEU A 439 0.39 -9.31 6.51
C LEU A 439 1.65 -10.16 6.43
N TYR A 440 2.78 -9.55 6.09
CA TYR A 440 4.06 -10.24 6.10
C TYR A 440 5.19 -9.38 6.64
N SER A 441 6.23 -10.07 7.08
CA SER A 441 7.49 -9.49 7.53
C SER A 441 8.65 -10.27 6.95
N MET A 442 9.80 -9.64 6.78
CA MET A 442 10.97 -10.25 6.14
C MET A 442 12.25 -9.94 6.89
N LEU A 443 13.17 -10.93 6.90
CA LEU A 443 14.57 -10.73 7.24
C LEU A 443 15.44 -11.08 6.04
N GLU A 444 16.37 -10.21 5.70
CA GLU A 444 17.35 -10.44 4.65
C GLU A 444 18.50 -11.31 5.18
N PHE A 445 18.86 -12.33 4.44
CA PHE A 445 19.98 -13.22 4.70
C PHE A 445 20.98 -13.20 3.56
N LYS A 446 22.24 -13.32 3.91
CA LYS A 446 23.34 -13.54 2.98
C LYS A 446 24.00 -14.87 3.29
N ALA A 447 24.13 -15.75 2.28
CA ALA A 447 24.87 -16.99 2.37
C ALA A 447 26.18 -16.87 1.56
N GLU A 448 27.30 -17.20 2.18
CA GLU A 448 28.64 -17.05 1.60
C GLU A 448 29.52 -18.28 1.88
N GLN A 449 30.30 -18.70 0.88
CA GLN A 449 31.24 -19.79 0.99
C GLN A 449 30.62 -21.15 1.37
N ILE A 450 29.33 -21.34 1.05
CA ILE A 450 28.61 -22.60 1.27
C ILE A 450 28.71 -23.48 0.02
N GLY A 451 28.43 -22.89 -1.15
CA GLY A 451 28.49 -23.60 -2.42
C GLY A 451 27.66 -22.93 -3.50
N THR A 452 27.71 -23.46 -4.70
CA THR A 452 26.94 -22.99 -5.82
C THR A 452 25.53 -23.61 -5.79
N MET A 453 24.49 -22.80 -6.02
CA MET A 453 23.14 -23.29 -6.21
C MET A 453 23.09 -24.10 -7.52
N ASN A 454 22.60 -25.33 -7.43
CA ASN A 454 22.28 -26.14 -8.59
C ASN A 454 20.75 -26.28 -8.68
N LEU A 455 20.21 -26.02 -9.87
CA LEU A 455 18.80 -26.26 -10.14
C LEU A 455 18.55 -27.74 -10.39
N ASP A 456 17.43 -28.25 -9.92
CA ASP A 456 16.97 -29.59 -10.25
C ASP A 456 16.35 -29.57 -11.66
N PRO A 457 16.94 -30.28 -12.66
CA PRO A 457 16.42 -30.29 -14.00
C PRO A 457 15.06 -30.98 -14.16
N TYR A 458 14.62 -31.73 -13.13
CA TYR A 458 13.37 -32.46 -13.10
C TYR A 458 12.26 -31.73 -12.34
N SER A 459 12.59 -30.57 -11.76
CA SER A 459 11.64 -29.71 -11.04
C SER A 459 11.22 -28.52 -11.89
N PHE A 460 10.05 -27.95 -11.56
CA PHE A 460 9.61 -26.70 -12.16
C PHE A 460 10.54 -25.55 -11.74
N THR A 461 11.12 -24.87 -12.71
CA THR A 461 11.90 -23.65 -12.50
C THR A 461 11.10 -22.44 -12.92
N VAL A 462 10.84 -21.53 -11.99
CA VAL A 462 10.14 -20.27 -12.31
C VAL A 462 10.98 -19.36 -13.19
N GLY A 463 10.34 -18.66 -14.11
CA GLY A 463 11.02 -17.87 -15.14
C GLY A 463 11.94 -16.77 -14.61
N SER A 464 11.68 -16.22 -13.43
CA SER A 464 12.50 -15.18 -12.79
C SER A 464 13.79 -15.68 -12.13
N LEU A 465 14.00 -16.99 -12.02
CA LEU A 465 15.22 -17.59 -11.45
C LEU A 465 16.34 -17.79 -12.50
N TYR A 466 16.42 -16.92 -13.49
CA TYR A 466 17.54 -16.93 -14.43
C TYR A 466 18.83 -16.48 -13.75
N THR A 467 19.94 -17.08 -14.12
CA THR A 467 21.28 -16.76 -13.61
C THR A 467 21.98 -15.68 -14.42
N TYR A 468 21.58 -15.51 -15.68
CA TYR A 468 22.10 -14.49 -16.57
C TYR A 468 21.02 -14.07 -17.57
N ALA A 469 20.98 -12.79 -17.88
CA ALA A 469 20.11 -12.25 -18.92
C ALA A 469 20.89 -11.28 -19.80
N GLU A 470 20.56 -11.27 -21.10
CA GLU A 470 21.07 -10.32 -22.09
C GLU A 470 19.90 -9.61 -22.74
N GLY A 471 20.00 -8.31 -22.93
CA GLY A 471 18.89 -7.47 -23.34
C GLY A 471 18.04 -6.97 -22.16
N GLU A 472 16.90 -6.37 -22.46
CA GLU A 472 15.99 -5.86 -21.42
C GLU A 472 15.09 -6.99 -20.91
N VAL A 473 15.48 -7.63 -19.82
CA VAL A 473 14.70 -8.65 -19.13
C VAL A 473 14.40 -8.17 -17.73
N ALA A 474 13.16 -8.28 -17.32
CA ALA A 474 12.71 -7.93 -15.97
C ALA A 474 11.94 -9.08 -15.33
N ASN A 475 11.97 -9.15 -14.01
CA ASN A 475 11.07 -10.00 -13.25
C ASN A 475 9.67 -9.42 -13.32
N GLY A 476 8.70 -10.22 -13.75
CA GLY A 476 7.36 -9.73 -14.07
C GLY A 476 6.44 -9.56 -12.86
N ASN A 477 6.49 -10.47 -11.89
CA ASN A 477 5.62 -10.46 -10.71
C ASN A 477 6.06 -11.48 -9.65
N ALA A 478 5.33 -11.56 -8.53
CA ALA A 478 5.55 -12.49 -7.44
C ALA A 478 5.39 -13.98 -7.84
N HIS A 479 4.80 -14.29 -9.00
CA HIS A 479 4.76 -15.65 -9.55
C HIS A 479 6.05 -16.07 -10.25
N GLY A 480 7.04 -15.19 -10.33
CA GLY A 480 8.33 -15.50 -10.92
C GLY A 480 8.33 -15.55 -12.44
N THR A 481 7.52 -14.74 -13.11
CA THR A 481 7.60 -14.60 -14.57
C THR A 481 8.79 -13.74 -14.95
N ALA A 482 9.48 -14.11 -16.04
CA ALA A 482 10.39 -13.21 -16.72
C ALA A 482 9.62 -12.49 -17.85
N THR A 483 9.81 -11.20 -17.95
CA THR A 483 9.25 -10.38 -19.04
C THR A 483 10.37 -9.83 -19.89
N GLY A 484 10.25 -9.98 -21.22
CA GLY A 484 11.15 -9.36 -22.17
C GLY A 484 10.56 -8.05 -22.68
N SER A 485 11.42 -7.13 -23.08
CA SER A 485 11.03 -5.91 -23.77
C SER A 485 11.28 -6.04 -25.28
N GLU A 486 11.16 -4.91 -25.99
CA GLU A 486 11.41 -4.86 -27.43
C GLU A 486 12.85 -5.26 -27.78
N GLY A 487 13.02 -6.16 -28.75
CA GLY A 487 14.32 -6.60 -29.26
C GLY A 487 14.66 -8.05 -28.98
N THR A 488 15.90 -8.43 -29.26
CA THR A 488 16.41 -9.77 -28.97
C THR A 488 16.86 -9.84 -27.53
N THR A 489 16.25 -10.72 -26.76
CA THR A 489 16.62 -11.00 -25.37
C THR A 489 17.00 -12.47 -25.22
N SER A 490 17.93 -12.77 -24.32
CA SER A 490 18.26 -14.13 -23.93
C SER A 490 18.33 -14.26 -22.41
N ILE A 491 17.85 -15.38 -21.89
CA ILE A 491 17.95 -15.74 -20.48
C ILE A 491 18.60 -17.11 -20.35
N THR A 492 19.49 -17.23 -19.37
CA THR A 492 20.20 -18.47 -19.07
C THR A 492 19.82 -18.94 -17.67
N TYR A 493 19.51 -20.21 -17.56
CA TYR A 493 19.23 -20.88 -16.30
C TYR A 493 20.33 -21.86 -15.96
N GLY A 494 20.58 -22.10 -14.70
CA GLY A 494 21.53 -23.09 -14.23
C GLY A 494 22.56 -22.52 -13.24
N PRO A 495 23.56 -23.28 -12.84
CA PRO A 495 23.81 -24.65 -13.28
C PRO A 495 22.71 -25.63 -12.87
N PHE A 496 22.57 -26.72 -13.62
CA PHE A 496 21.67 -27.82 -13.31
C PHE A 496 22.46 -29.03 -12.80
N ASP A 497 21.97 -29.71 -11.77
CA ASP A 497 22.54 -30.99 -11.31
C ASP A 497 21.67 -32.14 -11.84
N PHE A 498 22.20 -32.88 -12.80
CA PHE A 498 21.53 -34.05 -13.38
C PHE A 498 21.78 -35.32 -12.57
N GLY A 499 22.42 -35.22 -11.41
CA GLY A 499 22.83 -36.35 -10.61
C GLY A 499 24.03 -37.12 -11.22
N THR A 500 24.36 -38.23 -10.61
CA THR A 500 25.40 -39.13 -11.11
C THR A 500 24.84 -40.01 -12.20
N PHE A 501 25.49 -40.01 -13.40
CA PHE A 501 25.16 -40.94 -14.46
C PHE A 501 25.33 -42.40 -13.97
N GLY A 502 24.24 -43.18 -14.05
CA GLY A 502 24.27 -44.62 -13.81
C GLY A 502 23.45 -45.12 -12.62
N THR A 503 22.59 -44.32 -12.04
CA THR A 503 21.54 -44.85 -11.18
C THR A 503 20.26 -45.03 -12.03
N ASP A 504 20.08 -46.20 -12.58
CA ASP A 504 18.81 -46.69 -13.04
C ASP A 504 17.87 -46.75 -11.85
N THR A 505 16.94 -45.84 -11.76
CA THR A 505 15.75 -45.97 -10.93
C THR A 505 14.52 -45.64 -11.75
#